data_2a2166aa953d7ba22f1909e22d215201
#
_entry.id   2a2166aa953d7ba22f1909e22d215201
#
_cell.length_a   1.000
_cell.length_b   1.000
_cell.length_c   1.000
_cell.angle_alpha   90.00
_cell.angle_beta   90.00
_cell.angle_gamma   90.00
#
_symmetry.space_group_name_H-M   'P 1'
#
loop_
_entity.id
_entity.type
_entity.pdbx_description
1 polymer ?
#
loop_
_entity_poly.entity_id
_entity_poly.type
_entity_poly.pdbx_seq_one_letter_code
_entity_poly.pdbx_strand_id
1 'polypeptide(L)'
;SSSLKRIKVKDSNKFAGFDAYKNVIDKVDVVILATPPGFRPYHFEYAVNAGKHVFMEKPLAVDVPGIHKVMEMARVADEKKLNVVVGLQRHYQNKYIDLKSKIDRGDIGRIVSGQVYWNSPGVWVRKRVSGQSEMEYQMRNWYYFNWLCGDHILEQHIHNIDVANWFIGEYPISAQGMGGRQVRNGLDHGEIYDHHFVEYTYPSGAVVASQCRHQKGTMRRVDEYFQGTKGSIITGKAEIKNVNGDLAYKYKGKGLNEPDPYQFEHDKLFSSIRNNEVISDTENGAKSTLTAIMGRMATYSGKIITLEDALNSKQQIMPESVSWSDQPPTIPDSNGRYPIPTPGVTKIY
;
A
#
# COMPACT_ATOMS: atom_id res chain seq x y z
N SER A 1 23.15 -21.55 -5.24
CA SER A 1 23.05 -20.83 -3.98
C SER A 1 22.53 -21.77 -2.88
N SER A 2 23.04 -21.64 -1.66
CA SER A 2 22.69 -22.52 -0.53
C SER A 2 21.22 -22.42 -0.10
N SER A 3 20.53 -21.36 -0.44
CA SER A 3 19.11 -21.15 -0.11
C SER A 3 18.17 -22.08 -0.88
N LEU A 4 18.45 -22.38 -2.13
CA LEU A 4 17.63 -23.28 -2.96
C LEU A 4 17.59 -24.72 -2.44
N LYS A 5 18.64 -25.18 -1.72
CA LYS A 5 18.70 -26.52 -1.12
C LYS A 5 17.70 -26.72 0.04
N ARG A 6 17.14 -25.64 0.59
CA ARG A 6 16.14 -25.69 1.67
C ARG A 6 14.70 -25.77 1.13
N ILE A 7 14.48 -25.50 -0.15
CA ILE A 7 13.16 -25.56 -0.77
C ILE A 7 12.91 -26.99 -1.22
N LYS A 8 11.95 -27.67 -0.58
CA LYS A 8 11.59 -29.07 -0.83
C LYS A 8 10.13 -29.18 -1.33
N VAL A 9 9.75 -28.31 -2.28
CA VAL A 9 8.40 -28.34 -2.85
C VAL A 9 8.37 -29.33 -4.01
N LYS A 10 7.49 -30.34 -3.91
CA LYS A 10 7.24 -31.29 -4.99
C LYS A 10 6.53 -30.57 -6.15
N ASP A 11 6.75 -31.03 -7.40
CA ASP A 11 6.08 -30.43 -8.57
C ASP A 11 4.55 -30.51 -8.48
N SER A 12 4.02 -31.58 -7.86
CA SER A 12 2.58 -31.72 -7.58
C SER A 12 1.98 -30.67 -6.63
N ASN A 13 2.82 -29.86 -5.97
CA ASN A 13 2.42 -28.78 -5.09
C ASN A 13 2.73 -27.39 -5.69
N LYS A 14 3.02 -27.31 -6.98
CA LYS A 14 3.19 -26.08 -7.74
C LYS A 14 1.94 -25.87 -8.58
N PHE A 15 1.26 -24.76 -8.34
CA PHE A 15 -0.01 -24.43 -8.99
C PHE A 15 0.13 -23.10 -9.73
N ALA A 16 -0.56 -22.98 -10.85
CA ALA A 16 -0.61 -21.77 -11.67
C ALA A 16 -2.06 -21.46 -12.07
N GLY A 17 -2.33 -20.21 -12.41
CA GLY A 17 -3.66 -19.73 -12.79
C GLY A 17 -4.39 -19.04 -11.64
N PHE A 18 -5.58 -18.52 -11.94
CA PHE A 18 -6.33 -17.68 -11.00
C PHE A 18 -6.80 -18.43 -9.74
N ASP A 19 -7.07 -19.73 -9.84
CA ASP A 19 -7.47 -20.59 -8.71
C ASP A 19 -6.30 -21.25 -7.96
N ALA A 20 -5.06 -21.00 -8.40
CA ALA A 20 -3.87 -21.60 -7.79
C ALA A 20 -3.77 -21.33 -6.28
N TYR A 21 -4.21 -20.16 -5.83
CA TYR A 21 -4.16 -19.76 -4.42
C TYR A 21 -4.93 -20.70 -3.50
N LYS A 22 -6.09 -21.22 -3.92
CA LYS A 22 -6.89 -22.18 -3.14
C LYS A 22 -6.10 -23.45 -2.86
N ASN A 23 -5.55 -24.02 -3.94
CA ASN A 23 -4.75 -25.26 -3.84
C ASN A 23 -3.48 -25.10 -2.99
N VAL A 24 -2.86 -23.91 -2.99
CA VAL A 24 -1.68 -23.62 -2.15
C VAL A 24 -2.09 -23.44 -0.70
N ILE A 25 -3.12 -22.62 -0.43
CA ILE A 25 -3.57 -22.30 0.93
C ILE A 25 -4.01 -23.56 1.69
N ASP A 26 -4.69 -24.49 1.02
CA ASP A 26 -5.15 -25.73 1.64
C ASP A 26 -4.00 -26.64 2.15
N LYS A 27 -2.77 -26.43 1.67
CA LYS A 27 -1.61 -27.29 1.96
C LYS A 27 -0.60 -26.69 2.94
N VAL A 28 -0.85 -25.51 3.48
CA VAL A 28 0.09 -24.78 4.33
C VAL A 28 -0.57 -24.31 5.63
N ASP A 29 0.23 -24.01 6.65
CA ASP A 29 -0.22 -23.44 7.91
C ASP A 29 -0.09 -21.92 7.92
N VAL A 30 0.87 -21.39 7.18
CA VAL A 30 1.16 -19.96 7.01
C VAL A 30 1.21 -19.65 5.52
N VAL A 31 0.50 -18.61 5.11
CA VAL A 31 0.48 -18.18 3.71
C VAL A 31 1.10 -16.80 3.54
N ILE A 32 1.88 -16.62 2.46
CA ILE A 32 2.42 -15.32 2.03
C ILE A 32 1.65 -14.88 0.80
N LEU A 33 0.86 -13.82 0.91
CA LEU A 33 0.06 -13.24 -0.17
C LEU A 33 0.85 -12.08 -0.82
N ALA A 34 1.52 -12.36 -1.92
CA ALA A 34 2.32 -11.40 -2.69
C ALA A 34 1.83 -11.22 -4.14
N THR A 35 0.61 -11.64 -4.44
CA THR A 35 -0.07 -11.42 -5.73
C THR A 35 -0.40 -9.93 -5.93
N PRO A 36 -0.74 -9.47 -7.15
CA PRO A 36 -1.20 -8.10 -7.36
C PRO A 36 -2.32 -7.70 -6.40
N PRO A 37 -2.33 -6.45 -5.92
CA PRO A 37 -3.22 -6.00 -4.84
C PRO A 37 -4.72 -6.26 -5.04
N GLY A 38 -5.20 -6.21 -6.29
CA GLY A 38 -6.62 -6.48 -6.58
C GLY A 38 -7.10 -7.84 -6.08
N PHE A 39 -6.23 -8.86 -6.08
CA PHE A 39 -6.58 -10.19 -5.59
C PHE A 39 -6.54 -10.35 -4.06
N ARG A 40 -5.93 -9.41 -3.37
CA ARG A 40 -5.65 -9.52 -1.93
C ARG A 40 -6.88 -9.80 -1.08
N PRO A 41 -8.02 -9.08 -1.25
CA PRO A 41 -9.22 -9.32 -0.45
C PRO A 41 -9.74 -10.75 -0.57
N TYR A 42 -9.73 -11.32 -1.77
CA TYR A 42 -10.25 -12.66 -2.05
C TYR A 42 -9.33 -13.76 -1.54
N HIS A 43 -8.01 -13.56 -1.70
CA HIS A 43 -7.02 -14.52 -1.19
C HIS A 43 -6.95 -14.51 0.33
N PHE A 44 -7.10 -13.31 0.95
CA PHE A 44 -7.14 -13.16 2.40
C PHE A 44 -8.40 -13.80 2.99
N GLU A 45 -9.57 -13.57 2.40
CA GLU A 45 -10.82 -14.21 2.79
C GLU A 45 -10.69 -15.75 2.80
N TYR A 46 -10.15 -16.31 1.73
CA TYR A 46 -9.95 -17.76 1.65
C TYR A 46 -8.99 -18.26 2.73
N ALA A 47 -7.87 -17.59 2.93
CA ALA A 47 -6.87 -17.96 3.94
C ALA A 47 -7.42 -17.93 5.36
N VAL A 48 -8.16 -16.86 5.72
CA VAL A 48 -8.78 -16.72 7.06
C VAL A 48 -9.87 -17.77 7.26
N ASN A 49 -10.71 -18.04 6.26
CA ASN A 49 -11.73 -19.07 6.34
C ASN A 49 -11.11 -20.46 6.52
N ALA A 50 -10.00 -20.73 5.85
CA ALA A 50 -9.22 -21.97 5.98
C ALA A 50 -8.38 -22.04 7.28
N GLY A 51 -8.44 -21.02 8.16
CA GLY A 51 -7.75 -21.02 9.45
C GLY A 51 -6.24 -20.85 9.35
N LYS A 52 -5.74 -20.10 8.34
CA LYS A 52 -4.29 -19.93 8.11
C LYS A 52 -3.78 -18.64 8.70
N HIS A 53 -2.55 -18.67 9.26
CA HIS A 53 -1.79 -17.45 9.55
C HIS A 53 -1.35 -16.79 8.24
N VAL A 54 -1.31 -15.46 8.21
CA VAL A 54 -1.10 -14.72 6.96
C VAL A 54 0.02 -13.67 7.10
N PHE A 55 0.94 -13.67 6.16
CA PHE A 55 1.66 -12.47 5.78
C PHE A 55 1.05 -11.96 4.47
N MET A 56 0.68 -10.70 4.40
CA MET A 56 0.18 -10.14 3.16
C MET A 56 0.85 -8.81 2.81
N GLU A 57 1.23 -8.69 1.54
CA GLU A 57 1.79 -7.46 1.01
C GLU A 57 0.75 -6.34 0.97
N LYS A 58 1.24 -5.12 1.06
CA LYS A 58 0.47 -3.88 0.83
C LYS A 58 0.32 -3.60 -0.70
N PRO A 59 -0.68 -2.78 -1.10
CA PRO A 59 -1.89 -2.41 -0.39
C PRO A 59 -2.85 -3.59 -0.25
N LEU A 60 -3.82 -3.47 0.66
CA LEU A 60 -4.71 -4.58 1.00
C LEU A 60 -5.90 -4.73 0.05
N ALA A 61 -6.18 -3.72 -0.75
CA ALA A 61 -7.21 -3.70 -1.79
C ALA A 61 -6.91 -2.59 -2.80
N VAL A 62 -7.68 -2.55 -3.88
CA VAL A 62 -7.63 -1.47 -4.88
C VAL A 62 -8.88 -0.60 -4.89
N ASP A 63 -9.93 -1.00 -4.18
CA ASP A 63 -11.23 -0.31 -4.08
C ASP A 63 -11.84 -0.46 -2.69
N VAL A 64 -12.91 0.28 -2.44
CA VAL A 64 -13.58 0.31 -1.14
C VAL A 64 -14.32 -0.99 -0.82
N PRO A 65 -15.04 -1.64 -1.76
CA PRO A 65 -15.60 -2.97 -1.52
C PRO A 65 -14.55 -3.99 -1.05
N GLY A 66 -13.35 -3.95 -1.63
CA GLY A 66 -12.23 -4.77 -1.18
C GLY A 66 -11.77 -4.44 0.25
N ILE A 67 -11.77 -3.15 0.64
CA ILE A 67 -11.48 -2.74 2.02
C ILE A 67 -12.52 -3.28 2.99
N HIS A 68 -13.81 -3.20 2.66
CA HIS A 68 -14.87 -3.76 3.51
C HIS A 68 -14.68 -5.27 3.73
N LYS A 69 -14.37 -6.01 2.66
CA LYS A 69 -14.07 -7.45 2.74
C LYS A 69 -12.87 -7.73 3.65
N VAL A 70 -11.78 -6.97 3.50
CA VAL A 70 -10.58 -7.11 4.35
C VAL A 70 -10.90 -6.83 5.81
N MET A 71 -11.67 -5.78 6.10
CA MET A 71 -12.06 -5.41 7.49
C MET A 71 -12.99 -6.45 8.13
N GLU A 72 -13.89 -7.04 7.35
CA GLU A 72 -14.71 -8.16 7.82
C GLU A 72 -13.84 -9.36 8.18
N MET A 73 -12.94 -9.74 7.30
CA MET A 73 -12.02 -10.87 7.52
C MET A 73 -11.00 -10.61 8.63
N ALA A 74 -10.65 -9.35 8.90
CA ALA A 74 -9.82 -8.99 10.06
C ALA A 74 -10.49 -9.43 11.37
N ARG A 75 -11.79 -9.13 11.55
CA ARG A 75 -12.56 -9.56 12.72
C ARG A 75 -12.60 -11.09 12.84
N VAL A 76 -12.83 -11.79 11.74
CA VAL A 76 -12.84 -13.27 11.74
C VAL A 76 -11.46 -13.82 12.08
N ALA A 77 -10.38 -13.21 11.60
CA ALA A 77 -9.02 -13.61 11.92
C ALA A 77 -8.71 -13.43 13.41
N ASP A 78 -9.14 -12.30 14.00
CA ASP A 78 -8.98 -12.02 15.45
C ASP A 78 -9.77 -13.03 16.30
N GLU A 79 -11.02 -13.34 15.95
CA GLU A 79 -11.84 -14.36 16.60
C GLU A 79 -11.20 -15.74 16.57
N LYS A 80 -10.57 -16.09 15.44
CA LYS A 80 -9.82 -17.34 15.26
C LYS A 80 -8.40 -17.30 15.83
N LYS A 81 -7.97 -16.16 16.40
CA LYS A 81 -6.61 -15.94 16.91
C LYS A 81 -5.53 -16.22 15.86
N LEU A 82 -5.78 -15.84 14.62
CA LEU A 82 -4.82 -15.95 13.54
C LEU A 82 -3.85 -14.77 13.56
N ASN A 83 -2.57 -15.06 13.33
CA ASN A 83 -1.58 -14.02 13.15
C ASN A 83 -1.66 -13.46 11.74
N VAL A 84 -1.78 -12.14 11.62
CA VAL A 84 -1.79 -11.44 10.34
C VAL A 84 -0.80 -10.27 10.39
N VAL A 85 0.24 -10.35 9.58
CA VAL A 85 1.25 -9.30 9.40
C VAL A 85 1.09 -8.71 8.01
N VAL A 86 1.15 -7.38 7.93
CA VAL A 86 1.05 -6.62 6.68
C VAL A 86 2.42 -6.05 6.33
N GLY A 87 2.83 -6.15 5.05
CA GLY A 87 4.11 -5.68 4.52
C GLY A 87 4.30 -4.15 4.56
N LEU A 88 3.95 -3.52 5.68
CA LEU A 88 4.21 -2.12 6.02
C LEU A 88 5.48 -2.05 6.88
N GLN A 89 6.60 -2.44 6.29
CA GLN A 89 7.88 -2.69 6.97
C GLN A 89 8.39 -1.53 7.83
N ARG A 90 7.89 -0.30 7.68
CA ARG A 90 8.31 0.84 8.54
C ARG A 90 7.87 0.68 9.98
N HIS A 91 6.78 -0.05 10.25
CA HIS A 91 6.37 -0.43 11.60
C HIS A 91 7.35 -1.41 12.26
N TYR A 92 8.19 -2.06 11.47
CA TYR A 92 9.21 -3.01 11.89
C TYR A 92 10.65 -2.45 11.75
N GLN A 93 10.79 -1.16 11.42
CA GLN A 93 12.07 -0.49 11.25
C GLN A 93 12.43 0.33 12.49
N ASN A 94 13.53 -0.03 13.16
CA ASN A 94 13.92 0.55 14.45
C ASN A 94 13.92 2.09 14.47
N LYS A 95 14.42 2.74 13.40
CA LYS A 95 14.43 4.21 13.36
C LYS A 95 13.04 4.83 13.41
N TYR A 96 12.04 4.21 12.74
CA TYR A 96 10.65 4.70 12.77
C TYR A 96 10.00 4.42 14.12
N ILE A 97 10.22 3.24 14.68
CA ILE A 97 9.75 2.85 16.03
C ILE A 97 10.30 3.83 17.07
N ASP A 98 11.59 4.14 17.00
CA ASP A 98 12.24 5.07 17.92
C ASP A 98 11.68 6.49 17.77
N LEU A 99 11.57 7.02 16.53
CA LEU A 99 10.99 8.33 16.28
C LEU A 99 9.54 8.41 16.75
N LYS A 100 8.72 7.36 16.53
CA LYS A 100 7.34 7.29 17.04
C LYS A 100 7.31 7.34 18.56
N SER A 101 8.21 6.63 19.23
CA SER A 101 8.30 6.68 20.69
C SER A 101 8.61 8.09 21.24
N LYS A 102 9.37 8.89 20.49
CA LYS A 102 9.65 10.30 20.82
C LYS A 102 8.42 11.18 20.62
N ILE A 103 7.65 10.95 19.55
CA ILE A 103 6.37 11.63 19.30
C ILE A 103 5.41 11.35 20.44
N ASP A 104 5.26 10.07 20.85
CA ASP A 104 4.33 9.65 21.90
C ASP A 104 4.69 10.25 23.28
N ARG A 105 5.97 10.53 23.52
CA ARG A 105 6.42 11.27 24.71
C ARG A 105 6.19 12.78 24.62
N GLY A 106 5.79 13.28 23.46
CA GLY A 106 5.53 14.71 23.23
C GLY A 106 6.78 15.53 22.92
N ASP A 107 7.88 14.92 22.47
CA ASP A 107 9.16 15.60 22.19
C ASP A 107 9.00 16.73 21.13
N ILE A 108 8.04 16.59 20.18
CA ILE A 108 7.70 17.65 19.21
C ILE A 108 6.34 18.30 19.47
N GLY A 109 5.64 17.92 20.55
CA GLY A 109 4.27 18.34 20.81
C GLY A 109 3.28 17.71 19.83
N ARG A 110 2.07 18.30 19.71
CA ARG A 110 1.04 17.85 18.76
C ARG A 110 1.50 18.16 17.33
N ILE A 111 1.40 17.18 16.43
CA ILE A 111 1.65 17.40 15.00
C ILE A 111 0.56 18.30 14.43
N VAL A 112 0.95 19.34 13.71
CA VAL A 112 0.06 20.32 13.08
C VAL A 112 0.12 20.28 11.56
N SER A 113 1.23 19.84 10.98
CA SER A 113 1.37 19.64 9.54
C SER A 113 2.41 18.56 9.22
N GLY A 114 2.32 18.02 8.01
CA GLY A 114 3.29 17.06 7.50
C GLY A 114 3.47 17.16 6.00
N GLN A 115 4.56 16.59 5.54
CA GLN A 115 4.87 16.41 4.12
C GLN A 115 5.42 15.01 3.92
N VAL A 116 4.80 14.25 3.03
CA VAL A 116 5.21 12.87 2.74
C VAL A 116 5.50 12.70 1.25
N TYR A 117 6.56 11.95 0.94
CA TYR A 117 7.12 11.92 -0.40
C TYR A 117 7.42 10.50 -0.87
N TRP A 118 6.97 10.17 -2.10
CA TRP A 118 7.51 9.07 -2.89
C TRP A 118 7.85 9.56 -4.30
N ASN A 119 8.95 10.30 -4.43
CA ASN A 119 9.41 10.82 -5.71
C ASN A 119 10.54 9.94 -6.24
N SER A 120 10.26 9.16 -7.27
CA SER A 120 11.18 8.17 -7.83
C SER A 120 11.14 8.14 -9.37
N PRO A 121 12.10 7.49 -10.02
CA PRO A 121 12.10 7.37 -11.49
C PRO A 121 11.05 6.39 -12.04
N GLY A 122 10.31 5.69 -11.18
CA GLY A 122 9.32 4.70 -11.57
C GLY A 122 9.82 3.26 -11.48
N VAL A 123 8.99 2.34 -11.97
CA VAL A 123 9.20 0.90 -11.94
C VAL A 123 9.33 0.33 -13.35
N TRP A 124 9.47 -0.99 -13.45
CA TRP A 124 9.53 -1.73 -14.70
C TRP A 124 8.27 -1.53 -15.56
N VAL A 125 8.41 -1.70 -16.87
CA VAL A 125 7.33 -1.76 -17.87
C VAL A 125 7.48 -3.08 -18.62
N ARG A 126 6.40 -3.84 -18.77
CA ARG A 126 6.34 -5.09 -19.54
C ARG A 126 5.63 -4.83 -20.86
N LYS A 127 6.40 -4.74 -21.92
CA LYS A 127 5.84 -4.54 -23.28
C LYS A 127 4.96 -5.72 -23.69
N ARG A 128 3.93 -5.41 -24.47
CA ARG A 128 3.07 -6.43 -25.10
C ARG A 128 3.92 -7.37 -25.99
N VAL A 129 3.61 -8.65 -25.91
CA VAL A 129 4.20 -9.69 -26.78
C VAL A 129 3.13 -10.14 -27.76
N SER A 130 3.56 -10.45 -28.99
CA SER A 130 2.65 -10.94 -30.04
C SER A 130 1.91 -12.20 -29.58
N GLY A 131 0.62 -12.29 -29.85
CA GLY A 131 -0.23 -13.44 -29.50
C GLY A 131 -0.77 -13.42 -28.07
N GLN A 132 -0.39 -12.45 -27.22
CA GLN A 132 -1.00 -12.31 -25.90
C GLN A 132 -2.45 -11.84 -25.99
N SER A 133 -3.34 -12.48 -25.22
CA SER A 133 -4.67 -11.93 -24.91
C SER A 133 -4.53 -10.64 -24.10
N GLU A 134 -5.60 -9.85 -24.02
CA GLU A 134 -5.61 -8.63 -23.20
C GLU A 134 -5.44 -8.96 -21.72
N MET A 135 -6.08 -10.02 -21.22
CA MET A 135 -5.92 -10.50 -19.85
C MET A 135 -4.48 -10.89 -19.53
N GLU A 136 -3.84 -11.67 -20.39
CA GLU A 136 -2.43 -12.07 -20.19
C GLU A 136 -1.49 -10.87 -20.18
N TYR A 137 -1.74 -9.89 -21.05
CA TYR A 137 -0.92 -8.68 -21.09
C TYR A 137 -1.07 -7.86 -19.82
N GLN A 138 -2.31 -7.58 -19.37
CA GLN A 138 -2.55 -6.81 -18.17
C GLN A 138 -2.01 -7.51 -16.93
N MET A 139 -2.23 -8.81 -16.79
CA MET A 139 -1.64 -9.61 -15.69
C MET A 139 -0.11 -9.54 -15.67
N ARG A 140 0.55 -9.56 -16.83
CA ARG A 140 2.01 -9.47 -16.94
C ARG A 140 2.53 -8.05 -16.67
N ASN A 141 1.76 -7.01 -17.05
CA ASN A 141 2.07 -5.58 -16.88
C ASN A 141 1.23 -4.94 -15.76
N TRP A 142 0.86 -5.72 -14.75
CA TRP A 142 -0.16 -5.43 -13.73
C TRP A 142 -0.03 -4.07 -13.04
N TYR A 143 1.19 -3.56 -12.90
CA TYR A 143 1.45 -2.27 -12.22
C TYR A 143 0.75 -1.08 -12.89
N TYR A 144 0.37 -1.21 -14.15
CA TYR A 144 -0.17 -0.11 -14.97
C TYR A 144 -1.70 -0.14 -15.08
N PHE A 145 -2.38 -1.02 -14.34
CA PHE A 145 -3.84 -1.18 -14.38
C PHE A 145 -4.45 -1.07 -12.99
N ASN A 146 -5.44 -0.16 -12.84
CA ASN A 146 -6.04 0.15 -11.55
C ASN A 146 -6.65 -1.05 -10.85
N TRP A 147 -7.30 -1.94 -11.60
CA TRP A 147 -7.92 -3.13 -11.02
C TRP A 147 -6.92 -4.11 -10.41
N LEU A 148 -5.66 -4.04 -10.79
CA LEU A 148 -4.58 -4.87 -10.27
C LEU A 148 -3.74 -4.16 -9.21
N CYS A 149 -3.35 -2.89 -9.44
CA CYS A 149 -2.41 -2.18 -8.56
C CYS A 149 -3.03 -1.03 -7.75
N GLY A 150 -4.15 -0.46 -8.20
CA GLY A 150 -4.77 0.71 -7.56
C GLY A 150 -4.08 2.03 -7.82
N ASP A 151 -3.17 2.13 -8.81
CA ASP A 151 -2.24 3.22 -9.08
C ASP A 151 -1.06 3.30 -8.09
N HIS A 152 0.02 4.00 -8.48
CA HIS A 152 1.25 4.07 -7.68
C HIS A 152 1.10 4.83 -6.36
N ILE A 153 0.07 5.65 -6.21
CA ILE A 153 -0.27 6.26 -4.92
C ILE A 153 -0.64 5.20 -3.89
N LEU A 154 -1.32 4.11 -4.29
CA LEU A 154 -1.61 2.97 -3.44
C LEU A 154 -0.40 2.03 -3.36
N GLU A 155 0.15 1.64 -4.52
CA GLU A 155 1.11 0.55 -4.58
C GLU A 155 2.47 0.93 -3.98
N GLN A 156 2.92 2.19 -4.15
CA GLN A 156 4.22 2.63 -3.62
C GLN A 156 4.07 3.64 -2.47
N HIS A 157 3.28 4.68 -2.67
CA HIS A 157 3.25 5.82 -1.76
C HIS A 157 2.52 5.53 -0.44
N ILE A 158 1.76 4.44 -0.38
CA ILE A 158 1.10 3.99 0.86
C ILE A 158 2.07 3.91 2.05
N HIS A 159 3.34 3.57 1.84
CA HIS A 159 4.33 3.51 2.91
C HIS A 159 4.50 4.86 3.64
N ASN A 160 4.45 5.97 2.90
CA ASN A 160 4.59 7.31 3.48
C ASN A 160 3.26 7.82 4.05
N ILE A 161 2.14 7.49 3.39
CA ILE A 161 0.78 7.79 3.88
C ILE A 161 0.54 7.07 5.22
N ASP A 162 0.92 5.81 5.31
CA ASP A 162 0.82 5.01 6.53
C ASP A 162 1.65 5.60 7.68
N VAL A 163 2.88 6.05 7.42
CA VAL A 163 3.68 6.75 8.43
C VAL A 163 3.00 8.03 8.92
N ALA A 164 2.32 8.78 8.03
CA ALA A 164 1.58 9.97 8.45
C ALA A 164 0.44 9.59 9.41
N ASN A 165 -0.38 8.60 9.05
CA ASN A 165 -1.45 8.09 9.89
C ASN A 165 -0.91 7.62 11.25
N TRP A 166 0.15 6.81 11.23
CA TRP A 166 0.77 6.26 12.43
C TRP A 166 1.37 7.34 13.34
N PHE A 167 2.11 8.30 12.78
CA PHE A 167 2.79 9.35 13.57
C PHE A 167 1.79 10.35 14.16
N ILE A 168 0.76 10.72 13.42
CA ILE A 168 -0.33 11.58 13.90
C ILE A 168 -1.21 10.82 14.90
N GLY A 169 -1.38 9.50 14.71
CA GLY A 169 -2.25 8.66 15.55
C GLY A 169 -3.73 8.75 15.15
N GLU A 170 -4.02 9.26 13.95
CA GLU A 170 -5.36 9.47 13.41
C GLU A 170 -5.41 9.07 11.93
N TYR A 171 -6.62 9.00 11.37
CA TYR A 171 -6.86 8.84 9.94
C TYR A 171 -7.58 10.07 9.39
N PRO A 172 -7.32 10.49 8.14
CA PRO A 172 -7.89 11.73 7.62
C PRO A 172 -9.40 11.63 7.43
N ILE A 173 -10.07 12.76 7.68
CA ILE A 173 -11.51 12.93 7.45
C ILE A 173 -11.82 13.41 6.04
N SER A 174 -10.84 13.97 5.33
CA SER A 174 -11.00 14.36 3.93
C SER A 174 -9.68 14.38 3.18
N ALA A 175 -9.79 14.27 1.86
CA ALA A 175 -8.70 14.40 0.91
C ALA A 175 -9.12 15.29 -0.26
N GLN A 176 -8.21 16.16 -0.71
CA GLN A 176 -8.33 16.89 -1.95
C GLN A 176 -7.01 16.84 -2.70
N GLY A 177 -7.02 16.96 -4.02
CA GLY A 177 -5.73 16.90 -4.70
C GLY A 177 -5.83 17.07 -6.21
N MET A 178 -4.66 17.07 -6.82
CA MET A 178 -4.50 17.11 -8.26
C MET A 178 -3.43 16.11 -8.69
N GLY A 179 -3.53 15.61 -9.90
CA GLY A 179 -2.59 14.68 -10.46
C GLY A 179 -2.78 14.58 -11.96
N GLY A 180 -2.02 13.71 -12.57
CA GLY A 180 -2.13 13.55 -14.00
C GLY A 180 -1.08 12.62 -14.56
N ARG A 181 -1.00 12.68 -15.88
CA ARG A 181 -0.13 11.85 -16.67
C ARG A 181 0.59 12.72 -17.70
N GLN A 182 1.90 12.83 -17.55
CA GLN A 182 2.75 13.65 -18.40
C GLN A 182 3.80 12.83 -19.16
N VAL A 183 4.41 11.84 -18.50
CA VAL A 183 5.53 11.06 -19.07
C VAL A 183 5.15 9.61 -19.38
N ARG A 184 4.05 9.11 -18.88
CA ARG A 184 3.53 7.77 -19.18
C ARG A 184 2.66 7.74 -20.44
N ASN A 185 3.23 8.16 -21.57
CA ASN A 185 2.51 8.37 -22.83
C ASN A 185 2.59 7.19 -23.81
N GLY A 186 3.36 6.15 -23.50
CA GLY A 186 3.50 4.96 -24.32
C GLY A 186 2.33 4.00 -24.16
N LEU A 187 2.12 3.13 -25.15
CA LEU A 187 1.04 2.12 -25.17
C LEU A 187 1.12 1.12 -24.00
N ASP A 188 2.32 0.89 -23.47
CA ASP A 188 2.54 -0.04 -22.35
C ASP A 188 2.40 0.58 -20.95
N HIS A 189 1.87 1.81 -20.87
CA HIS A 189 1.70 2.49 -19.57
C HIS A 189 0.28 2.40 -19.00
N GLY A 190 -0.61 1.56 -19.58
CA GLY A 190 -1.96 1.34 -19.06
C GLY A 190 -2.75 2.63 -18.85
N GLU A 191 -3.43 2.72 -17.71
CA GLU A 191 -4.37 3.80 -17.38
C GLU A 191 -3.95 4.68 -16.18
N ILE A 192 -2.92 4.30 -15.40
CA ILE A 192 -2.55 5.00 -14.18
C ILE A 192 -1.84 6.34 -14.41
N TYR A 193 -1.94 7.23 -13.45
CA TYR A 193 -1.21 8.50 -13.44
C TYR A 193 0.29 8.31 -13.25
N ASP A 194 1.10 9.33 -13.52
CA ASP A 194 2.53 9.35 -13.19
C ASP A 194 2.89 10.32 -12.05
N HIS A 195 1.93 11.13 -11.59
CA HIS A 195 2.10 11.97 -10.41
C HIS A 195 0.76 12.26 -9.71
N HIS A 196 0.83 12.38 -8.38
CA HIS A 196 -0.27 12.82 -7.52
C HIS A 196 0.26 13.80 -6.48
N PHE A 197 -0.53 14.82 -6.20
CA PHE A 197 -0.43 15.66 -5.02
C PHE A 197 -1.77 15.64 -4.31
N VAL A 198 -1.77 15.29 -3.03
CA VAL A 198 -2.98 15.21 -2.20
C VAL A 198 -2.73 15.92 -0.89
N GLU A 199 -3.71 16.68 -0.46
CA GLU A 199 -3.78 17.26 0.87
C GLU A 199 -4.79 16.46 1.69
N TYR A 200 -4.34 15.89 2.79
CA TYR A 200 -5.16 15.13 3.74
C TYR A 200 -5.40 15.98 4.99
N THR A 201 -6.67 16.14 5.38
CA THR A 201 -7.06 16.82 6.62
C THR A 201 -7.45 15.81 7.68
N TYR A 202 -6.87 15.93 8.88
CA TYR A 202 -7.08 15.05 10.00
C TYR A 202 -8.04 15.64 11.04
N PRO A 203 -8.71 14.83 11.91
CA PRO A 203 -9.63 15.31 12.94
C PRO A 203 -9.00 16.36 13.87
N SER A 204 -7.72 16.22 14.20
CA SER A 204 -6.97 17.19 15.03
C SER A 204 -6.73 18.55 14.37
N GLY A 205 -7.13 18.72 13.09
CA GLY A 205 -6.82 19.88 12.27
C GLY A 205 -5.42 19.83 11.64
N ALA A 206 -4.67 18.75 11.82
CA ALA A 206 -3.40 18.56 11.11
C ALA A 206 -3.66 18.39 9.61
N VAL A 207 -2.78 18.98 8.79
CA VAL A 207 -2.84 18.86 7.33
C VAL A 207 -1.54 18.25 6.81
N VAL A 208 -1.67 17.23 5.98
CA VAL A 208 -0.53 16.53 5.36
C VAL A 208 -0.53 16.71 3.85
N ALA A 209 0.51 17.36 3.34
CA ALA A 209 0.80 17.44 1.90
C ALA A 209 1.52 16.16 1.45
N SER A 210 0.86 15.39 0.62
CA SER A 210 1.30 14.09 0.14
C SER A 210 1.61 14.19 -1.35
N GLN A 211 2.85 13.87 -1.74
CA GLN A 211 3.20 13.88 -3.15
C GLN A 211 3.96 12.62 -3.56
N CYS A 212 3.58 12.07 -4.69
CA CYS A 212 4.31 10.99 -5.32
C CYS A 212 4.39 11.18 -6.84
N ARG A 213 5.50 10.73 -7.40
CA ARG A 213 5.68 10.73 -8.85
C ARG A 213 6.64 9.65 -9.31
N HIS A 214 6.43 9.20 -10.53
CA HIS A 214 7.29 8.30 -11.27
C HIS A 214 7.81 8.99 -12.54
N GLN A 215 8.73 9.96 -12.37
CA GLN A 215 9.26 10.77 -13.45
C GLN A 215 10.79 10.76 -13.40
N LYS A 216 11.43 10.25 -14.46
CA LYS A 216 12.90 10.21 -14.58
C LYS A 216 13.48 11.61 -14.70
N GLY A 217 14.68 11.80 -14.15
CA GLY A 217 15.40 13.08 -14.25
C GLY A 217 14.91 14.17 -13.28
N THR A 218 13.94 13.87 -12.43
CA THR A 218 13.41 14.80 -11.44
C THR A 218 14.00 14.55 -10.05
N MET A 219 13.76 15.46 -9.10
CA MET A 219 14.20 15.31 -7.70
C MET A 219 13.70 13.99 -7.12
N ARG A 220 14.61 13.22 -6.53
CA ARG A 220 14.31 11.97 -5.82
C ARG A 220 14.19 12.25 -4.34
N ARG A 221 13.08 11.79 -3.75
CA ARG A 221 12.84 11.89 -2.33
C ARG A 221 11.84 10.83 -1.88
N VAL A 222 12.22 10.01 -0.90
CA VAL A 222 11.34 9.02 -0.25
C VAL A 222 11.56 9.15 1.24
N ASP A 223 10.81 10.03 1.87
CA ASP A 223 10.85 10.30 3.32
C ASP A 223 9.62 11.10 3.75
N GLU A 224 9.57 11.44 5.03
CA GLU A 224 8.55 12.28 5.64
C GLU A 224 9.17 13.40 6.48
N TYR A 225 8.43 14.50 6.56
CA TYR A 225 8.67 15.62 7.46
C TYR A 225 7.39 15.92 8.22
N PHE A 226 7.48 16.10 9.53
CA PHE A 226 6.35 16.52 10.36
C PHE A 226 6.74 17.72 11.22
N GLN A 227 5.84 18.71 11.27
CA GLN A 227 5.93 19.87 12.14
C GLN A 227 4.96 19.68 13.30
N GLY A 228 5.48 19.72 14.49
CA GLY A 228 4.70 19.77 15.72
C GLY A 228 4.76 21.13 16.39
N THR A 229 4.02 21.31 17.49
CA THR A 229 3.95 22.57 18.24
C THR A 229 5.22 22.89 19.04
N LYS A 230 6.11 21.90 19.25
CA LYS A 230 7.36 22.05 20.00
C LYS A 230 8.63 21.70 19.21
N GLY A 231 8.47 21.27 17.95
CA GLY A 231 9.61 20.87 17.12
C GLY A 231 9.19 20.18 15.84
N SER A 232 10.14 19.56 15.15
CA SER A 232 9.90 18.87 13.88
C SER A 232 10.69 17.58 13.78
N ILE A 233 10.21 16.65 12.92
CA ILE A 233 10.87 15.39 12.60
C ILE A 233 11.17 15.32 11.10
N ILE A 234 12.38 14.81 10.76
CA ILE A 234 12.80 14.46 9.40
C ILE A 234 13.18 12.97 9.40
N THR A 235 12.29 12.11 8.91
CA THR A 235 12.50 10.65 8.97
C THR A 235 13.67 10.17 8.12
N GLY A 236 13.91 10.81 6.97
CA GLY A 236 15.04 10.49 6.10
C GLY A 236 16.40 10.69 6.77
N LYS A 237 16.51 11.67 7.67
CA LYS A 237 17.71 11.95 8.48
C LYS A 237 17.67 11.32 9.87
N ALA A 238 16.50 10.78 10.25
CA ALA A 238 16.19 10.28 11.60
C ALA A 238 16.49 11.33 12.70
N GLU A 239 16.09 12.59 12.46
CA GLU A 239 16.38 13.75 13.29
C GLU A 239 15.10 14.38 13.84
N ILE A 240 15.20 14.84 15.10
CA ILE A 240 14.23 15.75 15.72
C ILE A 240 14.93 17.08 15.97
N LYS A 241 14.26 18.16 15.60
CA LYS A 241 14.68 19.53 15.87
C LYS A 241 13.70 20.22 16.81
N ASN A 242 14.20 21.09 17.67
CA ASN A 242 13.37 21.97 18.48
C ASN A 242 12.74 23.10 17.66
N VAL A 243 11.95 23.96 18.27
CA VAL A 243 11.28 25.12 17.62
C VAL A 243 12.26 26.13 17.02
N ASN A 244 13.48 26.21 17.55
CA ASN A 244 14.53 27.11 17.06
C ASN A 244 15.28 26.51 15.85
N GLY A 245 14.99 25.25 15.50
CA GLY A 245 15.68 24.54 14.42
C GLY A 245 16.95 23.81 14.85
N ASP A 246 17.32 23.83 16.13
CA ASP A 246 18.48 23.12 16.66
C ASP A 246 18.21 21.61 16.71
N LEU A 247 19.26 20.82 16.51
CA LEU A 247 19.19 19.38 16.62
C LEU A 247 18.97 18.95 18.08
N ALA A 248 17.75 18.48 18.40
CA ALA A 248 17.41 17.97 19.73
C ALA A 248 17.69 16.48 19.89
N TYR A 249 17.52 15.71 18.81
CA TYR A 249 17.74 14.26 18.81
C TYR A 249 18.12 13.75 17.43
N LYS A 250 18.92 12.68 17.41
CA LYS A 250 19.24 11.91 16.21
C LYS A 250 19.34 10.43 16.54
N TYR A 251 18.57 9.59 15.85
CA TYR A 251 18.73 8.14 15.93
C TYR A 251 20.08 7.72 15.38
N LYS A 252 20.88 7.01 16.18
CA LYS A 252 22.24 6.61 15.79
C LYS A 252 22.30 5.24 15.10
N GLY A 253 21.20 4.45 15.22
CA GLY A 253 21.14 3.08 14.72
C GLY A 253 22.03 2.11 15.52
N LYS A 254 22.01 0.86 15.10
CA LYS A 254 22.84 -0.22 15.66
C LYS A 254 23.99 -0.58 14.74
N GLY A 255 24.30 0.25 13.74
CA GLY A 255 25.33 -0.01 12.74
C GLY A 255 25.05 -1.29 11.95
N LEU A 256 26.04 -2.18 11.83
CA LEU A 256 25.90 -3.47 11.14
C LEU A 256 24.92 -4.45 11.83
N ASN A 257 24.52 -4.16 13.07
CA ASN A 257 23.54 -4.97 13.82
C ASN A 257 22.11 -4.42 13.70
N GLU A 258 21.87 -3.44 12.82
CA GLU A 258 20.53 -2.98 12.53
C GLU A 258 19.77 -4.09 11.77
N PRO A 259 18.65 -4.61 12.31
CA PRO A 259 17.90 -5.65 11.62
C PRO A 259 17.30 -5.10 10.32
N ASP A 260 17.32 -5.93 9.28
CA ASP A 260 16.56 -5.65 8.06
C ASP A 260 15.05 -5.65 8.39
N PRO A 261 14.33 -4.55 8.17
CA PRO A 261 12.91 -4.48 8.53
C PRO A 261 12.05 -5.51 7.78
N TYR A 262 12.39 -5.85 6.55
CA TYR A 262 11.70 -6.89 5.79
C TYR A 262 11.88 -8.29 6.42
N GLN A 263 13.07 -8.60 6.90
CA GLN A 263 13.28 -9.85 7.64
C GLN A 263 12.59 -9.79 9.01
N PHE A 264 12.62 -8.63 9.67
CA PHE A 264 12.10 -8.50 11.02
C PHE A 264 10.58 -8.64 11.10
N GLU A 265 9.81 -8.18 10.08
CA GLU A 265 8.36 -8.39 10.03
C GLU A 265 8.01 -9.89 9.94
N HIS A 266 8.79 -10.66 9.16
CA HIS A 266 8.63 -12.13 9.10
C HIS A 266 9.05 -12.81 10.39
N ASP A 267 10.17 -12.38 11.01
CA ASP A 267 10.62 -12.92 12.29
C ASP A 267 9.56 -12.72 13.38
N LYS A 268 8.88 -11.58 13.38
CA LYS A 268 7.77 -11.29 14.30
C LYS A 268 6.58 -12.21 14.06
N LEU A 269 6.14 -12.38 12.82
CA LEU A 269 5.06 -13.30 12.49
C LEU A 269 5.36 -14.73 12.99
N PHE A 270 6.52 -15.27 12.63
CA PHE A 270 6.85 -16.65 12.99
C PHE A 270 7.15 -16.83 14.49
N SER A 271 7.69 -15.80 15.15
CA SER A 271 7.87 -15.81 16.62
C SER A 271 6.52 -15.84 17.32
N SER A 272 5.57 -14.99 16.94
CA SER A 272 4.24 -14.95 17.54
C SER A 272 3.49 -16.27 17.37
N ILE A 273 3.55 -16.88 16.20
CA ILE A 273 2.95 -18.20 15.97
C ILE A 273 3.56 -19.25 16.91
N ARG A 274 4.89 -19.28 17.07
CA ARG A 274 5.57 -20.26 17.93
C ARG A 274 5.29 -20.05 19.42
N ASN A 275 5.07 -18.80 19.83
CA ASN A 275 4.82 -18.42 21.21
C ASN A 275 3.33 -18.39 21.58
N ASN A 276 2.43 -18.74 20.64
CA ASN A 276 0.98 -18.59 20.79
C ASN A 276 0.53 -17.15 21.14
N GLU A 277 1.26 -16.17 20.64
CA GLU A 277 0.89 -14.77 20.67
C GLU A 277 0.06 -14.42 19.42
N VAL A 278 -0.70 -13.32 19.45
CA VAL A 278 -1.48 -12.86 18.30
C VAL A 278 -0.96 -11.49 17.85
N ILE A 279 -0.65 -11.37 16.56
CA ILE A 279 -0.38 -10.09 15.90
C ILE A 279 -1.47 -9.86 14.87
N SER A 280 -2.03 -8.63 14.83
CA SER A 280 -3.03 -8.21 13.85
C SER A 280 -2.69 -6.81 13.32
N ASP A 281 -2.09 -6.75 12.14
CA ASP A 281 -1.79 -5.49 11.44
C ASP A 281 -2.91 -5.10 10.46
N THR A 282 -3.95 -5.92 10.34
CA THR A 282 -4.93 -5.83 9.25
C THR A 282 -5.71 -4.52 9.28
N GLU A 283 -6.17 -4.10 10.45
CA GLU A 283 -6.98 -2.89 10.60
C GLU A 283 -6.18 -1.65 10.18
N ASN A 284 -4.94 -1.52 10.67
CA ASN A 284 -4.04 -0.44 10.29
C ASN A 284 -3.76 -0.45 8.79
N GLY A 285 -3.42 -1.60 8.22
CA GLY A 285 -3.15 -1.76 6.80
C GLY A 285 -4.36 -1.40 5.93
N ALA A 286 -5.58 -1.80 6.34
CA ALA A 286 -6.82 -1.47 5.64
C ALA A 286 -7.12 0.03 5.68
N LYS A 287 -7.00 0.68 6.84
CA LYS A 287 -7.22 2.13 6.99
C LYS A 287 -6.19 2.95 6.22
N SER A 288 -4.93 2.55 6.22
CA SER A 288 -3.88 3.21 5.42
C SER A 288 -4.09 3.00 3.91
N THR A 289 -4.58 1.82 3.50
CA THR A 289 -4.99 1.57 2.12
C THR A 289 -6.19 2.46 1.73
N LEU A 290 -7.20 2.57 2.60
CA LEU A 290 -8.36 3.46 2.38
C LEU A 290 -7.92 4.92 2.23
N THR A 291 -6.98 5.39 3.06
CA THR A 291 -6.40 6.74 2.93
C THR A 291 -5.79 6.96 1.55
N ALA A 292 -5.03 5.99 1.04
CA ALA A 292 -4.46 6.07 -0.30
C ALA A 292 -5.54 6.03 -1.40
N ILE A 293 -6.60 5.23 -1.23
CA ILE A 293 -7.78 5.20 -2.13
C ILE A 293 -8.46 6.57 -2.16
N MET A 294 -8.69 7.22 -1.00
CA MET A 294 -9.25 8.59 -0.93
C MET A 294 -8.41 9.56 -1.75
N GLY A 295 -7.09 9.49 -1.65
CA GLY A 295 -6.16 10.32 -2.44
C GLY A 295 -6.27 10.07 -3.94
N ARG A 296 -6.39 8.83 -4.38
CA ARG A 296 -6.63 8.51 -5.79
C ARG A 296 -8.00 9.02 -6.25
N MET A 297 -9.06 8.82 -5.46
CA MET A 297 -10.40 9.33 -5.76
C MET A 297 -10.36 10.85 -5.93
N ALA A 298 -9.69 11.57 -5.03
CA ALA A 298 -9.56 13.02 -5.08
C ALA A 298 -8.83 13.48 -6.36
N THR A 299 -7.70 12.88 -6.69
CA THR A 299 -6.92 13.29 -7.87
C THR A 299 -7.57 12.90 -9.20
N TYR A 300 -8.28 11.76 -9.26
CA TYR A 300 -8.97 11.29 -10.45
C TYR A 300 -10.24 12.09 -10.75
N SER A 301 -10.94 12.53 -9.72
CA SER A 301 -12.19 13.30 -9.86
C SER A 301 -12.00 14.81 -9.85
N GLY A 302 -10.94 15.31 -9.20
CA GLY A 302 -10.76 16.72 -8.90
C GLY A 302 -11.71 17.24 -7.83
N LYS A 303 -12.28 16.37 -7.01
CA LYS A 303 -13.24 16.71 -5.94
C LYS A 303 -12.61 16.52 -4.56
N ILE A 304 -13.23 17.19 -3.56
CA ILE A 304 -12.99 16.84 -2.16
C ILE A 304 -13.67 15.49 -1.90
N ILE A 305 -12.96 14.57 -1.27
CA ILE A 305 -13.45 13.26 -0.86
C ILE A 305 -13.44 13.21 0.66
N THR A 306 -14.62 13.11 1.26
CA THR A 306 -14.72 12.86 2.69
C THR A 306 -14.51 11.37 3.00
N LEU A 307 -14.16 11.05 4.24
CA LEU A 307 -14.06 9.66 4.69
C LEU A 307 -15.42 8.93 4.52
N GLU A 308 -16.52 9.64 4.77
CA GLU A 308 -17.87 9.11 4.59
C GLU A 308 -18.16 8.80 3.11
N ASP A 309 -17.86 9.72 2.20
CA ASP A 309 -18.00 9.48 0.75
C ASP A 309 -17.18 8.26 0.31
N ALA A 310 -15.95 8.16 0.80
CA ALA A 310 -15.09 7.02 0.48
C ALA A 310 -15.70 5.71 1.00
N LEU A 311 -16.07 5.63 2.27
CA LEU A 311 -16.64 4.42 2.88
C LEU A 311 -17.95 3.98 2.23
N ASN A 312 -18.75 4.92 1.71
CA ASN A 312 -20.01 4.65 1.02
C ASN A 312 -19.84 4.31 -0.46
N SER A 313 -18.63 4.43 -1.01
CA SER A 313 -18.37 4.13 -2.42
C SER A 313 -18.61 2.66 -2.73
N LYS A 314 -19.44 2.42 -3.72
CA LYS A 314 -19.73 1.09 -4.27
C LYS A 314 -18.96 0.80 -5.56
N GLN A 315 -18.04 1.68 -5.92
CA GLN A 315 -17.23 1.48 -7.12
C GLN A 315 -16.31 0.27 -6.95
N GLN A 316 -16.68 -0.80 -7.59
CA GLN A 316 -15.88 -2.03 -7.65
C GLN A 316 -15.01 -1.98 -8.89
N ILE A 317 -13.69 -1.94 -8.69
CA ILE A 317 -12.70 -1.91 -9.77
C ILE A 317 -12.18 -3.32 -10.04
N MET A 318 -11.98 -4.11 -8.99
CA MET A 318 -11.60 -5.51 -9.12
C MET A 318 -12.84 -6.38 -9.35
N PRO A 319 -12.94 -7.15 -10.46
CA PRO A 319 -14.02 -8.11 -10.66
C PRO A 319 -14.07 -9.18 -9.56
N GLU A 320 -15.25 -9.67 -9.25
CA GLU A 320 -15.43 -10.76 -8.28
C GLU A 320 -14.81 -12.10 -8.75
N SER A 321 -14.83 -12.32 -10.03
CA SER A 321 -14.21 -13.50 -10.66
C SER A 321 -13.46 -13.11 -11.91
N VAL A 322 -12.39 -13.84 -12.20
CA VAL A 322 -11.51 -13.60 -13.35
C VAL A 322 -11.06 -14.92 -13.93
N SER A 323 -11.15 -15.05 -15.24
CA SER A 323 -10.57 -16.17 -15.98
C SER A 323 -9.69 -15.70 -17.13
N TRP A 324 -8.88 -16.60 -17.70
CA TRP A 324 -8.00 -16.25 -18.83
C TRP A 324 -8.76 -15.90 -20.11
N SER A 325 -10.01 -16.35 -20.24
CA SER A 325 -10.91 -16.06 -21.36
C SER A 325 -11.71 -14.79 -21.21
N ASP A 326 -11.72 -14.18 -20.01
CA ASP A 326 -12.49 -12.97 -19.76
C ASP A 326 -11.79 -11.74 -20.38
N GLN A 327 -12.59 -10.72 -20.67
CA GLN A 327 -12.04 -9.40 -20.93
C GLN A 327 -11.74 -8.71 -19.59
N PRO A 328 -10.57 -8.07 -19.43
CA PRO A 328 -10.29 -7.28 -18.23
C PRO A 328 -11.19 -6.04 -18.14
N PRO A 329 -11.32 -5.42 -16.95
CA PRO A 329 -12.22 -4.29 -16.72
C PRO A 329 -11.96 -3.05 -17.59
N THR A 330 -10.72 -2.88 -18.04
CA THR A 330 -10.33 -1.80 -18.94
C THR A 330 -9.73 -2.40 -20.21
N ILE A 331 -10.14 -1.87 -21.36
CA ILE A 331 -9.65 -2.29 -22.68
C ILE A 331 -9.11 -1.07 -23.44
N PRO A 332 -8.10 -1.25 -24.31
CA PRO A 332 -7.60 -0.15 -25.12
C PRO A 332 -8.56 0.20 -26.27
N ASP A 333 -8.43 1.44 -26.77
CA ASP A 333 -9.07 1.88 -28.00
C ASP A 333 -8.41 1.25 -29.25
N SER A 334 -8.91 1.61 -30.43
CA SER A 334 -8.36 1.15 -31.72
C SER A 334 -6.89 1.53 -31.96
N ASN A 335 -6.36 2.50 -31.22
CA ASN A 335 -4.96 2.94 -31.28
C ASN A 335 -4.11 2.26 -30.19
N GLY A 336 -4.67 1.32 -29.44
CA GLY A 336 -4.01 0.62 -28.34
C GLY A 336 -3.85 1.45 -27.06
N ARG A 337 -4.61 2.54 -26.88
CA ARG A 337 -4.54 3.45 -25.73
C ARG A 337 -5.67 3.17 -24.74
N TYR A 338 -5.33 3.12 -23.48
CA TYR A 338 -6.30 2.95 -22.39
C TYR A 338 -6.92 4.29 -21.98
N PRO A 339 -8.19 4.30 -21.52
CA PRO A 339 -8.82 5.49 -20.98
C PRO A 339 -8.07 5.96 -19.73
N ILE A 340 -7.77 7.26 -19.67
CA ILE A 340 -7.08 7.88 -18.53
C ILE A 340 -8.11 8.66 -17.73
N PRO A 341 -8.13 8.55 -16.39
CA PRO A 341 -9.00 9.37 -15.57
C PRO A 341 -8.84 10.86 -15.87
N THR A 342 -9.96 11.58 -15.95
CA THR A 342 -9.99 13.01 -16.27
C THR A 342 -10.72 13.76 -15.14
N PRO A 343 -10.02 14.64 -14.39
CA PRO A 343 -10.64 15.45 -13.34
C PRO A 343 -11.84 16.25 -13.85
N GLY A 344 -12.90 16.30 -13.04
CA GLY A 344 -14.18 16.91 -13.40
C GLY A 344 -15.10 16.04 -14.26
N VAL A 345 -14.60 14.94 -14.84
CA VAL A 345 -15.35 14.03 -15.72
C VAL A 345 -15.45 12.63 -15.15
N THR A 346 -14.34 12.10 -14.64
CA THR A 346 -14.28 10.72 -14.12
C THR A 346 -15.16 10.58 -12.87
N LYS A 347 -16.10 9.61 -12.93
CA LYS A 347 -16.93 9.23 -11.78
C LYS A 347 -16.13 8.27 -10.89
N ILE A 348 -16.27 8.44 -9.58
CA ILE A 348 -15.52 7.70 -8.56
C ILE A 348 -16.42 7.10 -7.47
N TYR A 349 -17.73 7.22 -7.63
CA TYR A 349 -18.77 6.67 -6.75
C TYR A 349 -19.63 5.68 -7.51
#